data_0cfc524375cc71fd002971dca9511ffc
#
_entry.id   0cfc524375cc71fd002971dca9511ffc
#
_cell.length_a   1.000
_cell.length_b   1.000
_cell.length_c   1.000
_cell.angle_alpha   90.00
_cell.angle_beta   90.00
_cell.angle_gamma   90.00
#
_symmetry.space_group_name_H-M   'P 1'
#
loop_
_entity.id
_entity.type
_entity.pdbx_description
1 polymer ?
#
loop_
_entity_poly.entity_id
_entity_poly.type
_entity_poly.pdbx_seq_one_letter_code
_entity_poly.pdbx_strand_id
1 'polypeptide(L)'
;MDLKITNQSIYLHNFEENEKRLKETEGKFITDYQFEKAKEIYKDFYDIDCDKKILSLIVAETQMGKTGIIQALTYEFVKNDNINPLNIFILTGLSSCEWVKQTKERFIDIIRPNIFHRNTIGKFAESLKILKDMIIFLDEVHIATELKNEIGRNFLNSGLLNIDNLIERNIKIIQISATPDIALSELYKWDETNYNVSIIKSPDNYIGIQKLLDNNQIFEYKSLTDINNVKEIKQTIHIKYGNNFKYHLLRVHTNVCDSYITMKNINNVFDDDDKFLV
;
A
#
# COMPACT_ATOMS: atom_id res chain seq x y z
N MET A 1 -10.26 22.09 -27.20
CA MET A 1 -9.22 21.18 -26.66
C MET A 1 -9.89 20.31 -25.61
N ASP A 2 -9.78 18.99 -25.75
CA ASP A 2 -10.45 18.06 -24.82
C ASP A 2 -9.81 18.16 -23.43
N LEU A 3 -10.62 18.36 -22.39
CA LEU A 3 -10.18 18.51 -21.00
C LEU A 3 -9.40 17.26 -20.51
N LYS A 4 -9.77 16.08 -21.02
CA LYS A 4 -9.11 14.80 -20.74
C LYS A 4 -7.66 14.81 -21.22
N ILE A 5 -7.41 15.26 -22.45
CA ILE A 5 -6.07 15.33 -23.05
C ILE A 5 -5.22 16.36 -22.28
N THR A 6 -5.82 17.46 -21.85
CA THR A 6 -5.12 18.48 -21.06
C THR A 6 -4.67 17.92 -19.70
N ASN A 7 -5.54 17.22 -18.98
CA ASN A 7 -5.23 16.64 -17.68
C ASN A 7 -4.15 15.55 -17.80
N GLN A 8 -4.20 14.73 -18.83
CA GLN A 8 -3.19 13.72 -19.13
C GLN A 8 -1.82 14.36 -19.36
N SER A 9 -1.73 15.34 -20.23
CA SER A 9 -0.45 16.02 -20.55
C SER A 9 0.15 16.72 -19.33
N ILE A 10 -0.68 17.36 -18.51
CA ILE A 10 -0.26 17.98 -17.25
C ILE A 10 0.25 16.92 -16.28
N TYR A 11 -0.45 15.78 -16.14
CA TYR A 11 -0.04 14.70 -15.28
C TYR A 11 1.32 14.15 -15.69
N LEU A 12 1.50 13.77 -16.95
CA LEU A 12 2.74 13.16 -17.44
C LEU A 12 3.93 14.11 -17.27
N HIS A 13 3.78 15.36 -17.65
CA HIS A 13 4.83 16.36 -17.48
C HIS A 13 5.21 16.55 -15.99
N ASN A 14 4.23 16.76 -15.13
CA ASN A 14 4.50 16.98 -13.71
C ASN A 14 5.09 15.73 -13.03
N PHE A 15 4.70 14.54 -13.46
CA PHE A 15 5.25 13.28 -12.95
C PHE A 15 6.73 13.15 -13.32
N GLU A 16 7.08 13.34 -14.58
CA GLU A 16 8.45 13.23 -15.08
C GLU A 16 9.39 14.26 -14.43
N GLU A 17 8.94 15.50 -14.33
CA GLU A 17 9.70 16.58 -13.66
C GLU A 17 9.89 16.30 -12.16
N ASN A 18 8.85 15.81 -11.48
CA ASN A 18 8.95 15.42 -10.06
C ASN A 18 9.93 14.29 -9.82
N GLU A 19 9.87 13.22 -10.64
CA GLU A 19 10.79 12.09 -10.52
C GLU A 19 12.25 12.51 -10.79
N LYS A 20 12.47 13.35 -11.79
CA LYS A 20 13.79 13.91 -12.07
C LYS A 20 14.31 14.69 -10.85
N ARG A 21 13.53 15.61 -10.32
CA ARG A 21 13.88 16.39 -9.13
C ARG A 21 14.17 15.51 -7.92
N LEU A 22 13.36 14.46 -7.66
CA LEU A 22 13.55 13.56 -6.53
C LEU A 22 14.84 12.74 -6.67
N LYS A 23 15.21 12.31 -7.89
CA LYS A 23 16.49 11.63 -8.14
C LYS A 23 17.68 12.57 -7.88
N GLU A 24 17.60 13.82 -8.30
CA GLU A 24 18.65 14.83 -8.10
C GLU A 24 18.84 15.21 -6.61
N THR A 25 17.76 15.18 -5.82
CA THR A 25 17.78 15.56 -4.40
C THR A 25 17.87 14.38 -3.42
N GLU A 26 18.15 13.17 -3.93
CA GLU A 26 18.13 11.94 -3.14
C GLU A 26 16.83 11.72 -2.36
N GLY A 27 15.72 12.22 -2.89
CA GLY A 27 14.39 12.05 -2.34
C GLY A 27 13.82 10.65 -2.54
N LYS A 28 12.57 10.45 -2.15
CA LYS A 28 11.84 9.18 -2.32
C LYS A 28 11.31 9.07 -3.76
N PHE A 29 12.16 8.75 -4.71
CA PHE A 29 11.81 8.51 -6.12
C PHE A 29 11.38 7.06 -6.36
N ILE A 30 10.75 6.82 -7.51
CA ILE A 30 10.38 5.48 -7.96
C ILE A 30 11.62 4.83 -8.57
N THR A 31 11.98 3.65 -8.09
CA THR A 31 13.15 2.91 -8.57
C THR A 31 12.88 2.27 -9.93
N ASP A 32 13.93 2.01 -10.70
CA ASP A 32 13.83 1.32 -11.99
C ASP A 32 13.17 -0.05 -11.84
N TYR A 33 13.46 -0.76 -10.74
CA TYR A 33 12.79 -2.01 -10.37
C TYR A 33 11.27 -1.86 -10.27
N GLN A 34 10.79 -0.80 -9.59
CA GLN A 34 9.35 -0.55 -9.44
C GLN A 34 8.69 -0.21 -10.78
N PHE A 35 9.38 0.54 -11.65
CA PHE A 35 8.91 0.81 -13.01
C PHE A 35 8.85 -0.45 -13.88
N GLU A 36 9.85 -1.32 -13.80
CA GLU A 36 9.87 -2.60 -14.53
C GLU A 36 8.68 -3.47 -14.09
N LYS A 37 8.50 -3.63 -12.78
CA LYS A 37 7.36 -4.40 -12.25
C LYS A 37 6.00 -3.81 -12.62
N ALA A 38 5.86 -2.50 -12.59
CA ALA A 38 4.65 -1.84 -13.05
C ALA A 38 4.35 -2.11 -14.53
N LYS A 39 5.38 -2.09 -15.39
CA LYS A 39 5.23 -2.43 -16.83
C LYS A 39 4.84 -3.89 -17.04
N GLU A 40 5.44 -4.82 -16.29
CA GLU A 40 5.05 -6.23 -16.33
C GLU A 40 3.57 -6.40 -15.98
N ILE A 41 3.13 -5.84 -14.84
CA ILE A 41 1.74 -5.90 -14.39
C ILE A 41 0.79 -5.21 -15.38
N TYR A 42 1.19 -4.05 -15.93
CA TYR A 42 0.40 -3.35 -16.95
C TYR A 42 0.17 -4.24 -18.17
N LYS A 43 1.20 -4.95 -18.66
CA LYS A 43 1.08 -5.87 -19.78
C LYS A 43 0.12 -7.02 -19.49
N ASP A 44 0.13 -7.53 -18.28
CA ASP A 44 -0.75 -8.63 -17.86
C ASP A 44 -2.26 -8.30 -17.98
N PHE A 45 -2.62 -7.00 -17.99
CA PHE A 45 -3.99 -6.57 -18.27
C PHE A 45 -4.37 -6.67 -19.75
N TYR A 46 -3.37 -6.74 -20.63
CA TYR A 46 -3.54 -6.68 -22.10
C TYR A 46 -2.92 -7.89 -22.80
N ASP A 47 -2.74 -9.00 -22.09
CA ASP A 47 -2.23 -10.23 -22.69
C ASP A 47 -3.20 -10.71 -23.78
N ILE A 48 -2.62 -11.13 -24.91
CA ILE A 48 -3.25 -11.29 -26.23
C ILE A 48 -4.45 -12.24 -26.23
N ASP A 49 -4.53 -13.16 -25.26
CA ASP A 49 -5.61 -14.15 -25.16
C ASP A 49 -6.75 -13.78 -24.19
N CYS A 50 -6.66 -12.64 -23.51
CA CYS A 50 -7.62 -12.22 -22.49
C CYS A 50 -7.98 -10.74 -22.61
N ASP A 51 -8.84 -10.43 -23.56
CA ASP A 51 -9.22 -9.05 -23.93
C ASP A 51 -9.78 -8.16 -22.80
N LYS A 52 -9.96 -8.65 -21.56
CA LYS A 52 -10.69 -7.87 -20.54
C LYS A 52 -10.39 -8.29 -19.10
N LYS A 53 -9.14 -8.39 -18.72
CA LYS A 53 -8.87 -8.48 -17.28
C LYS A 53 -9.24 -7.15 -16.61
N ILE A 54 -10.10 -7.22 -15.64
CA ILE A 54 -10.60 -6.04 -14.91
C ILE A 54 -10.21 -6.05 -13.44
N LEU A 55 -9.77 -7.22 -12.96
CA LEU A 55 -9.25 -7.38 -11.60
C LEU A 55 -7.80 -7.78 -11.64
N SER A 56 -7.00 -7.25 -10.74
CA SER A 56 -5.63 -7.70 -10.52
C SER A 56 -5.31 -7.75 -9.02
N LEU A 57 -4.67 -8.84 -8.60
CA LEU A 57 -4.07 -8.93 -7.28
C LEU A 57 -2.55 -8.90 -7.42
N ILE A 58 -1.94 -7.89 -6.84
CA ILE A 58 -0.49 -7.76 -6.72
C ILE A 58 -0.08 -8.22 -5.33
N VAL A 59 0.70 -9.30 -5.28
CA VAL A 59 1.29 -9.80 -4.04
C VAL A 59 2.71 -9.26 -3.94
N ALA A 60 2.96 -8.43 -2.93
CA ALA A 60 4.27 -7.82 -2.70
C ALA A 60 4.56 -7.78 -1.20
N GLU A 61 5.76 -8.18 -0.79
CA GLU A 61 6.15 -8.19 0.62
C GLU A 61 6.02 -6.81 1.30
N THR A 62 5.99 -6.80 2.63
CA THR A 62 5.95 -5.54 3.40
C THR A 62 7.19 -4.69 3.12
N GLN A 63 7.02 -3.37 3.00
CA GLN A 63 8.12 -2.42 2.77
C GLN A 63 8.86 -2.54 1.41
N MET A 64 8.35 -3.32 0.46
CA MET A 64 8.89 -3.38 -0.91
C MET A 64 8.64 -2.13 -1.75
N GLY A 65 8.03 -1.09 -1.16
CA GLY A 65 7.70 0.13 -1.89
C GLY A 65 6.44 0.02 -2.75
N LYS A 66 5.41 -0.70 -2.29
CA LYS A 66 4.09 -0.85 -2.95
C LYS A 66 3.53 0.48 -3.49
N THR A 67 3.68 1.56 -2.73
CA THR A 67 3.23 2.91 -3.18
C THR A 67 3.95 3.37 -4.44
N GLY A 68 5.25 3.09 -4.61
CA GLY A 68 5.98 3.41 -5.84
C GLY A 68 5.49 2.59 -7.04
N ILE A 69 5.13 1.32 -6.82
CA ILE A 69 4.52 0.48 -7.87
C ILE A 69 3.16 1.05 -8.29
N ILE A 70 2.32 1.48 -7.34
CA ILE A 70 1.03 2.14 -7.66
C ILE A 70 1.26 3.40 -8.48
N GLN A 71 2.26 4.22 -8.13
CA GLN A 71 2.59 5.44 -8.88
C GLN A 71 3.05 5.12 -10.32
N ALA A 72 3.93 4.13 -10.47
CA ALA A 72 4.43 3.71 -11.78
C ALA A 72 3.30 3.09 -12.64
N LEU A 73 2.41 2.28 -12.06
CA LEU A 73 1.21 1.77 -12.75
C LEU A 73 0.27 2.90 -13.16
N THR A 74 0.05 3.88 -12.28
CA THR A 74 -0.75 5.07 -12.60
C THR A 74 -0.18 5.79 -13.83
N TYR A 75 1.16 5.94 -13.88
CA TYR A 75 1.84 6.53 -15.04
C TYR A 75 1.62 5.71 -16.32
N GLU A 76 1.77 4.38 -16.27
CA GLU A 76 1.56 3.50 -17.43
C GLU A 76 0.12 3.60 -17.96
N PHE A 77 -0.89 3.56 -17.10
CA PHE A 77 -2.30 3.68 -17.51
C PHE A 77 -2.63 5.06 -18.11
N VAL A 78 -2.12 6.13 -17.52
CA VAL A 78 -2.35 7.47 -18.06
C VAL A 78 -1.66 7.64 -19.42
N LYS A 79 -0.44 7.14 -19.56
CA LYS A 79 0.37 7.26 -20.77
C LYS A 79 -0.18 6.44 -21.94
N ASN A 80 -0.51 5.18 -21.70
CA ASN A 80 -0.80 4.22 -22.77
C ASN A 80 -2.30 4.07 -23.04
N ASP A 81 -3.16 4.15 -22.03
CA ASP A 81 -4.61 3.98 -22.15
C ASP A 81 -5.38 5.29 -22.26
N ASN A 82 -4.69 6.42 -22.20
CA ASN A 82 -5.32 7.73 -22.14
C ASN A 82 -6.34 7.87 -21.00
N ILE A 83 -6.13 7.17 -19.89
CA ILE A 83 -6.98 7.31 -18.70
C ILE A 83 -6.85 8.74 -18.16
N ASN A 84 -8.00 9.37 -17.88
CA ASN A 84 -7.99 10.66 -17.21
C ASN A 84 -7.46 10.48 -15.78
N PRO A 85 -6.37 11.16 -15.37
CA PRO A 85 -5.84 11.02 -14.01
C PRO A 85 -6.87 11.35 -12.92
N LEU A 86 -7.91 12.13 -13.19
CA LEU A 86 -9.02 12.37 -12.27
C LEU A 86 -9.93 11.15 -12.06
N ASN A 87 -9.81 10.11 -12.90
CA ASN A 87 -10.54 8.85 -12.76
C ASN A 87 -9.70 7.75 -12.11
N ILE A 88 -8.57 8.09 -11.50
CA ILE A 88 -7.72 7.17 -10.76
C ILE A 88 -7.91 7.41 -9.27
N PHE A 89 -8.25 6.34 -8.55
CA PHE A 89 -8.58 6.37 -7.13
C PHE A 89 -7.68 5.42 -6.35
N ILE A 90 -7.26 5.85 -5.16
CA ILE A 90 -6.42 5.05 -4.27
C ILE A 90 -7.09 4.95 -2.91
N LEU A 91 -7.39 3.74 -2.51
CA LEU A 91 -8.13 3.41 -1.30
C LEU A 91 -7.30 2.50 -0.39
N THR A 92 -7.35 2.74 0.91
CA THR A 92 -6.81 1.80 1.88
C THR A 92 -7.87 1.26 2.81
N GLY A 93 -7.74 -0.01 3.17
CA GLY A 93 -8.53 -0.66 4.22
C GLY A 93 -8.25 -0.11 5.63
N LEU A 94 -7.13 0.58 5.82
CA LEU A 94 -6.77 1.21 7.07
C LEU A 94 -7.62 2.47 7.34
N SER A 95 -7.90 2.78 8.60
CA SER A 95 -8.55 4.03 9.02
C SER A 95 -7.54 5.10 9.45
N SER A 96 -6.39 5.15 8.80
CA SER A 96 -5.27 6.01 9.18
C SER A 96 -5.24 7.31 8.37
N CYS A 97 -5.46 8.44 9.05
CA CYS A 97 -5.26 9.77 8.45
C CYS A 97 -3.78 10.01 8.10
N GLU A 98 -2.87 9.46 8.90
CA GLU A 98 -1.42 9.56 8.66
C GLU A 98 -1.03 8.85 7.36
N TRP A 99 -1.57 7.65 7.11
CA TRP A 99 -1.36 6.95 5.84
C TRP A 99 -1.80 7.80 4.65
N VAL A 100 -3.00 8.41 4.74
CA VAL A 100 -3.50 9.29 3.65
C VAL A 100 -2.57 10.47 3.43
N LYS A 101 -2.11 11.11 4.50
CA LYS A 101 -1.19 12.25 4.41
C LYS A 101 0.13 11.83 3.74
N GLN A 102 0.78 10.78 4.23
CA GLN A 102 2.03 10.25 3.66
C GLN A 102 1.86 9.82 2.19
N THR A 103 0.73 9.22 1.84
CA THR A 103 0.45 8.82 0.47
C THR A 103 0.25 10.04 -0.41
N LYS A 104 -0.54 11.03 0.02
CA LYS A 104 -0.74 12.29 -0.72
C LYS A 104 0.56 13.05 -0.98
N GLU A 105 1.49 13.05 -0.03
CA GLU A 105 2.80 13.69 -0.20
C GLU A 105 3.66 13.04 -1.30
N ARG A 106 3.42 11.77 -1.61
CA ARG A 106 4.16 11.03 -2.66
C ARG A 106 3.55 11.20 -4.05
N PHE A 107 2.25 11.45 -4.13
CA PHE A 107 1.55 11.60 -5.40
C PHE A 107 1.53 13.06 -5.85
N ILE A 108 1.52 13.28 -7.16
CA ILE A 108 1.34 14.61 -7.75
C ILE A 108 -0.07 15.13 -7.50
N ASP A 109 -0.20 16.48 -7.53
CA ASP A 109 -1.37 17.20 -7.05
C ASP A 109 -2.69 16.76 -7.67
N ILE A 110 -2.68 16.38 -8.95
CA ILE A 110 -3.90 15.99 -9.67
C ILE A 110 -4.53 14.69 -9.15
N ILE A 111 -3.72 13.77 -8.56
CA ILE A 111 -4.20 12.51 -7.98
C ILE A 111 -4.61 12.65 -6.51
N ARG A 112 -3.99 13.58 -5.78
CA ARG A 112 -4.18 13.74 -4.32
C ARG A 112 -5.63 13.83 -3.84
N PRO A 113 -6.56 14.48 -4.55
CA PRO A 113 -7.97 14.51 -4.15
C PRO A 113 -8.63 13.13 -4.11
N ASN A 114 -8.11 12.18 -4.89
CA ASN A 114 -8.67 10.84 -5.09
C ASN A 114 -8.03 9.78 -4.19
N ILE A 115 -7.34 10.19 -3.11
CA ILE A 115 -6.72 9.29 -2.13
C ILE A 115 -7.56 9.27 -0.87
N PHE A 116 -8.10 8.11 -0.52
CA PHE A 116 -9.06 7.91 0.56
C PHE A 116 -8.67 6.75 1.49
N HIS A 117 -9.10 6.81 2.73
CA HIS A 117 -9.14 5.67 3.63
C HIS A 117 -10.60 5.20 3.82
N ARG A 118 -10.78 4.00 4.40
CA ARG A 118 -12.10 3.33 4.51
C ARG A 118 -13.22 4.21 5.05
N ASN A 119 -12.94 5.13 5.99
CA ASN A 119 -13.97 5.99 6.61
C ASN A 119 -14.29 7.25 5.78
N THR A 120 -13.58 7.49 4.68
CA THR A 120 -13.79 8.69 3.84
C THR A 120 -14.28 8.37 2.43
N ILE A 121 -14.38 7.07 2.07
CA ILE A 121 -14.84 6.64 0.75
C ILE A 121 -16.27 7.12 0.43
N GLY A 122 -17.12 7.26 1.43
CA GLY A 122 -18.48 7.77 1.26
C GLY A 122 -18.55 9.18 0.66
N LYS A 123 -17.46 9.97 0.77
CA LYS A 123 -17.42 11.33 0.20
C LYS A 123 -17.49 11.35 -1.32
N PHE A 124 -17.14 10.27 -1.99
CA PHE A 124 -17.24 10.18 -3.43
C PHE A 124 -18.06 8.99 -3.93
N ALA A 125 -18.83 8.37 -3.04
CA ALA A 125 -19.66 7.22 -3.38
C ALA A 125 -20.60 7.46 -4.56
N GLU A 126 -21.13 8.67 -4.68
CA GLU A 126 -21.98 9.05 -5.84
C GLU A 126 -21.18 9.07 -7.14
N SER A 127 -19.92 9.52 -7.11
CA SER A 127 -19.04 9.48 -8.29
C SER A 127 -18.77 8.04 -8.72
N LEU A 128 -18.62 7.10 -7.79
CA LEU A 128 -18.43 5.69 -8.10
C LEU A 128 -19.58 5.08 -8.89
N LYS A 129 -20.79 5.63 -8.81
CA LYS A 129 -21.97 5.12 -9.52
C LYS A 129 -21.97 5.45 -11.00
N ILE A 130 -21.38 6.58 -11.36
CA ILE A 130 -21.54 7.18 -12.71
C ILE A 130 -20.25 7.21 -13.52
N LEU A 131 -19.08 7.18 -12.89
CA LEU A 131 -17.81 7.26 -13.59
C LEU A 131 -17.56 6.02 -14.46
N LYS A 132 -16.93 6.26 -15.61
CA LYS A 132 -16.41 5.27 -16.57
C LYS A 132 -14.92 5.50 -16.78
N ASP A 133 -14.23 4.54 -17.42
CA ASP A 133 -12.80 4.60 -17.67
C ASP A 133 -12.04 4.88 -16.37
N MET A 134 -12.25 4.05 -15.36
CA MET A 134 -11.78 4.29 -13.99
C MET A 134 -10.79 3.21 -13.54
N ILE A 135 -9.78 3.61 -12.79
CA ILE A 135 -8.86 2.68 -12.10
C ILE A 135 -8.95 2.89 -10.60
N ILE A 136 -9.14 1.81 -9.88
CA ILE A 136 -9.20 1.80 -8.42
C ILE A 136 -8.07 0.94 -7.88
N PHE A 137 -7.11 1.56 -7.20
CA PHE A 137 -6.10 0.86 -6.41
C PHE A 137 -6.61 0.62 -4.98
N LEU A 138 -6.46 -0.61 -4.51
CA LEU A 138 -6.85 -1.03 -3.16
C LEU A 138 -5.61 -1.49 -2.40
N ASP A 139 -5.17 -0.72 -1.40
CA ASP A 139 -4.02 -1.03 -0.55
C ASP A 139 -4.50 -1.56 0.81
N GLU A 140 -4.02 -2.76 1.20
CA GLU A 140 -4.36 -3.43 2.46
C GLU A 140 -5.88 -3.58 2.69
N VAL A 141 -6.65 -3.83 1.64
CA VAL A 141 -8.13 -3.85 1.70
C VAL A 141 -8.69 -5.10 2.36
N HIS A 142 -7.88 -6.18 2.52
CA HIS A 142 -8.29 -7.37 3.26
C HIS A 142 -8.91 -7.04 4.66
N ILE A 143 -8.57 -5.89 5.22
CA ILE A 143 -9.13 -5.40 6.50
C ILE A 143 -10.59 -4.90 6.35
N ALA A 144 -11.07 -4.62 5.12
CA ALA A 144 -12.32 -3.91 4.89
C ALA A 144 -13.18 -4.48 3.73
N THR A 145 -12.91 -5.73 3.29
CA THR A 145 -13.63 -6.34 2.14
C THR A 145 -15.00 -6.90 2.49
N GLU A 146 -15.31 -7.12 3.77
CA GLU A 146 -16.62 -7.63 4.14
C GLU A 146 -17.74 -6.63 3.80
N LEU A 147 -18.87 -7.10 3.27
CA LEU A 147 -20.02 -6.28 2.89
C LEU A 147 -20.58 -5.41 4.03
N LYS A 148 -20.35 -5.80 5.29
CA LYS A 148 -20.69 -4.99 6.47
C LYS A 148 -19.82 -3.75 6.63
N ASN A 149 -18.63 -3.72 6.00
CA ASN A 149 -17.70 -2.62 6.08
C ASN A 149 -18.05 -1.51 5.09
N GLU A 150 -17.54 -0.31 5.31
CA GLU A 150 -17.89 0.86 4.52
C GLU A 150 -17.45 0.74 3.05
N ILE A 151 -16.27 0.20 2.78
CA ILE A 151 -15.79 -0.03 1.41
C ILE A 151 -16.70 -1.04 0.70
N GLY A 152 -16.96 -2.19 1.32
CA GLY A 152 -17.81 -3.23 0.72
C GLY A 152 -19.22 -2.72 0.41
N ARG A 153 -19.84 -1.97 1.34
CA ARG A 153 -21.17 -1.35 1.10
C ARG A 153 -21.17 -0.34 -0.04
N ASN A 154 -20.16 0.53 -0.12
CA ASN A 154 -20.06 1.51 -1.19
C ASN A 154 -19.84 0.83 -2.55
N PHE A 155 -19.02 -0.23 -2.61
CA PHE A 155 -18.80 -1.01 -3.83
C PHE A 155 -20.07 -1.72 -4.28
N LEU A 156 -20.80 -2.37 -3.36
CA LEU A 156 -22.09 -3.00 -3.66
C LEU A 156 -23.08 -1.96 -4.23
N ASN A 157 -23.27 -0.84 -3.52
CA ASN A 157 -24.22 0.21 -3.91
C ASN A 157 -23.84 0.92 -5.23
N SER A 158 -22.57 0.87 -5.61
CA SER A 158 -22.05 1.46 -6.86
C SER A 158 -21.97 0.44 -8.01
N GLY A 159 -22.37 -0.82 -7.77
CA GLY A 159 -22.29 -1.91 -8.75
C GLY A 159 -20.87 -2.38 -9.05
N LEU A 160 -19.89 -2.03 -8.23
CA LEU A 160 -18.47 -2.42 -8.42
C LEU A 160 -18.18 -3.87 -8.00
N LEU A 161 -19.15 -4.58 -7.45
CA LEU A 161 -19.09 -6.03 -7.21
C LEU A 161 -19.73 -6.86 -8.32
N ASN A 162 -20.20 -6.22 -9.41
CA ASN A 162 -20.76 -6.88 -10.57
C ASN A 162 -19.78 -6.76 -11.74
N ILE A 163 -19.36 -7.91 -12.29
CA ILE A 163 -18.36 -8.01 -13.35
C ILE A 163 -18.81 -7.34 -14.64
N ASP A 164 -20.08 -7.56 -15.05
CA ASP A 164 -20.62 -6.98 -16.28
C ASP A 164 -20.63 -5.46 -16.21
N ASN A 165 -20.90 -4.92 -15.04
CA ASN A 165 -20.88 -3.48 -14.76
C ASN A 165 -19.47 -2.91 -14.83
N LEU A 166 -18.48 -3.65 -14.33
CA LEU A 166 -17.05 -3.25 -14.42
C LEU A 166 -16.60 -3.24 -15.88
N ILE A 167 -16.98 -4.25 -16.66
CA ILE A 167 -16.68 -4.37 -18.10
C ILE A 167 -17.34 -3.24 -18.88
N GLU A 168 -18.66 -3.04 -18.72
CA GLU A 168 -19.43 -2.01 -19.45
C GLU A 168 -18.89 -0.60 -19.18
N ARG A 169 -18.46 -0.35 -17.96
CA ARG A 169 -17.95 0.96 -17.53
C ARG A 169 -16.43 1.10 -17.71
N ASN A 170 -15.74 0.09 -18.21
CA ASN A 170 -14.28 0.03 -18.32
C ASN A 170 -13.58 0.40 -17.00
N ILE A 171 -13.96 -0.32 -15.94
CA ILE A 171 -13.40 -0.10 -14.60
C ILE A 171 -12.42 -1.22 -14.29
N LYS A 172 -11.18 -0.86 -13.91
CA LYS A 172 -10.16 -1.79 -13.44
C LYS A 172 -9.97 -1.64 -11.93
N ILE A 173 -9.93 -2.76 -11.22
CA ILE A 173 -9.64 -2.80 -9.78
C ILE A 173 -8.33 -3.53 -9.57
N ILE A 174 -7.38 -2.86 -8.94
CA ILE A 174 -6.04 -3.37 -8.68
C ILE A 174 -5.82 -3.42 -7.18
N GLN A 175 -5.79 -4.61 -6.64
CA GLN A 175 -5.53 -4.85 -5.23
C GLN A 175 -4.05 -5.13 -5.01
N ILE A 176 -3.45 -4.51 -3.98
CA ILE A 176 -2.07 -4.77 -3.60
C ILE A 176 -1.99 -5.13 -2.11
N SER A 177 -1.33 -6.24 -1.79
CA SER A 177 -1.24 -6.74 -0.41
C SER A 177 0.04 -7.53 -0.17
N ALA A 178 0.51 -7.50 1.08
CA ALA A 178 1.56 -8.40 1.57
C ALA A 178 0.98 -9.69 2.19
N THR A 179 -0.32 -9.73 2.47
CA THR A 179 -1.06 -10.86 3.06
C THR A 179 -2.22 -11.24 2.15
N PRO A 180 -1.95 -11.99 1.06
CA PRO A 180 -2.91 -12.18 -0.03
C PRO A 180 -4.00 -13.21 0.24
N ASP A 181 -3.92 -14.03 1.32
CA ASP A 181 -4.77 -15.21 1.50
C ASP A 181 -6.27 -14.93 1.38
N ILE A 182 -6.76 -13.86 2.03
CA ILE A 182 -8.17 -13.47 1.95
C ILE A 182 -8.51 -12.97 0.54
N ALA A 183 -7.64 -12.15 -0.04
CA ALA A 183 -7.86 -11.62 -1.38
C ALA A 183 -7.86 -12.72 -2.44
N LEU A 184 -6.98 -13.71 -2.35
CA LEU A 184 -6.96 -14.89 -3.21
C LEU A 184 -8.26 -15.69 -3.08
N SER A 185 -8.74 -15.94 -1.86
CA SER A 185 -9.98 -16.69 -1.64
C SER A 185 -11.21 -16.00 -2.25
N GLU A 186 -11.22 -14.68 -2.32
CA GLU A 186 -12.28 -13.92 -2.97
C GLU A 186 -12.14 -13.94 -4.50
N LEU A 187 -10.93 -13.86 -5.05
CA LEU A 187 -10.68 -13.91 -6.48
C LEU A 187 -11.10 -15.24 -7.09
N TYR A 188 -10.91 -16.37 -6.42
CA TYR A 188 -11.32 -17.69 -6.92
C TYR A 188 -12.84 -17.85 -7.11
N LYS A 189 -13.65 -16.89 -6.65
CA LYS A 189 -15.09 -16.84 -6.94
C LYS A 189 -15.41 -16.19 -8.28
N TRP A 190 -14.42 -15.59 -8.94
CA TRP A 190 -14.53 -14.93 -10.23
C TRP A 190 -14.05 -15.85 -11.35
N ASP A 191 -14.51 -15.59 -12.57
CA ASP A 191 -14.00 -16.28 -13.76
C ASP A 191 -12.53 -15.93 -13.97
N GLU A 192 -11.68 -16.95 -14.21
CA GLU A 192 -10.23 -16.78 -14.39
C GLU A 192 -9.86 -15.86 -15.56
N THR A 193 -10.75 -15.69 -16.53
CA THR A 193 -10.55 -14.77 -17.65
C THR A 193 -10.60 -13.30 -17.22
N ASN A 194 -11.17 -12.99 -16.06
CA ASN A 194 -11.44 -11.63 -15.61
C ASN A 194 -10.42 -11.09 -14.62
N TYR A 195 -9.51 -11.94 -14.12
CA TYR A 195 -8.49 -11.49 -13.17
C TYR A 195 -7.09 -12.03 -13.48
N ASN A 196 -6.09 -11.38 -12.89
CA ASN A 196 -4.72 -11.89 -12.83
C ASN A 196 -4.15 -11.78 -11.42
N VAL A 197 -3.12 -12.57 -11.15
CA VAL A 197 -2.35 -12.52 -9.90
C VAL A 197 -0.88 -12.34 -10.26
N SER A 198 -0.31 -11.22 -9.85
CA SER A 198 1.10 -10.91 -10.07
C SER A 198 1.87 -11.00 -8.76
N ILE A 199 2.80 -11.95 -8.65
CA ILE A 199 3.67 -12.09 -7.48
C ILE A 199 4.99 -11.37 -7.75
N ILE A 200 5.22 -10.29 -7.01
CA ILE A 200 6.45 -9.50 -7.12
C ILE A 200 7.51 -10.10 -6.22
N LYS A 201 8.57 -10.62 -6.80
CA LYS A 201 9.73 -11.11 -6.05
C LYS A 201 10.48 -9.91 -5.47
N SER A 202 10.97 -10.04 -4.25
CA SER A 202 11.80 -9.02 -3.62
C SER A 202 13.12 -8.86 -4.36
N PRO A 203 13.65 -7.63 -4.53
CA PRO A 203 14.98 -7.44 -5.08
C PRO A 203 16.06 -8.00 -4.14
N ASP A 204 17.23 -8.35 -4.67
CA ASP A 204 18.30 -9.02 -3.91
C ASP A 204 18.78 -8.25 -2.67
N ASN A 205 18.71 -6.93 -2.73
CA ASN A 205 19.07 -6.05 -1.61
C ASN A 205 17.94 -5.86 -0.58
N TYR A 206 16.78 -6.46 -0.79
CA TYR A 206 15.67 -6.36 0.15
C TYR A 206 15.98 -7.13 1.44
N ILE A 207 15.64 -6.50 2.57
CA ILE A 207 15.78 -7.08 3.90
C ILE A 207 14.39 -7.41 4.43
N GLY A 208 13.90 -8.59 4.07
CA GLY A 208 12.63 -9.13 4.58
C GLY A 208 12.80 -9.91 5.88
N ILE A 209 11.66 -10.38 6.42
CA ILE A 209 11.61 -11.17 7.66
C ILE A 209 12.52 -12.41 7.59
N GLN A 210 12.53 -13.13 6.46
CA GLN A 210 13.35 -14.32 6.29
C GLN A 210 14.84 -14.00 6.46
N LYS A 211 15.33 -12.94 5.81
CA LYS A 211 16.73 -12.51 5.93
C LYS A 211 17.09 -12.08 7.36
N LEU A 212 16.15 -11.47 8.08
CA LEU A 212 16.34 -11.13 9.48
C LEU A 212 16.38 -12.37 10.37
N LEU A 213 15.58 -13.39 10.09
CA LEU A 213 15.61 -14.69 10.78
C LEU A 213 16.93 -15.41 10.51
N ASP A 214 17.34 -15.53 9.26
CA ASP A 214 18.58 -16.20 8.84
C ASP A 214 19.83 -15.55 9.47
N ASN A 215 19.76 -14.23 9.69
CA ASN A 215 20.82 -13.46 10.35
C ASN A 215 20.70 -13.44 11.88
N ASN A 216 19.77 -14.19 12.47
CA ASN A 216 19.48 -14.14 13.91
C ASN A 216 19.24 -12.72 14.45
N GLN A 217 18.49 -11.91 13.69
CA GLN A 217 18.14 -10.53 14.05
C GLN A 217 16.69 -10.41 14.58
N ILE A 218 15.93 -11.49 14.56
CA ILE A 218 14.60 -11.60 15.15
C ILE A 218 14.69 -12.48 16.39
N PHE A 219 14.16 -11.98 17.49
CA PHE A 219 14.12 -12.66 18.77
C PHE A 219 12.69 -12.75 19.26
N GLU A 220 12.34 -13.89 19.84
CA GLU A 220 11.05 -14.07 20.50
C GLU A 220 11.22 -13.71 21.99
N TYR A 221 10.41 -12.77 22.47
CA TYR A 221 10.37 -12.37 23.87
C TYR A 221 8.98 -12.52 24.45
N LYS A 222 8.92 -12.77 25.76
CA LYS A 222 7.67 -12.73 26.52
C LYS A 222 7.14 -11.29 26.64
N SER A 223 5.96 -11.15 27.24
CA SER A 223 5.29 -9.85 27.35
C SER A 223 6.16 -8.75 27.99
N LEU A 224 6.14 -7.55 27.41
CA LEU A 224 6.81 -6.35 27.93
C LEU A 224 6.11 -5.76 29.17
N THR A 225 4.94 -6.28 29.55
CA THR A 225 4.30 -5.93 30.83
C THR A 225 5.04 -6.49 32.05
N ASP A 226 5.97 -7.46 31.84
CA ASP A 226 6.89 -7.93 32.86
C ASP A 226 8.24 -7.20 32.73
N ILE A 227 8.63 -6.50 33.79
CA ILE A 227 9.85 -5.72 33.84
C ILE A 227 11.12 -6.57 33.67
N ASN A 228 11.09 -7.85 34.05
CA ASN A 228 12.23 -8.74 33.89
C ASN A 228 12.49 -9.07 32.41
N ASN A 229 11.43 -9.21 31.62
CA ASN A 229 11.55 -9.39 30.18
C ASN A 229 12.15 -8.14 29.52
N VAL A 230 11.77 -6.94 29.97
CA VAL A 230 12.35 -5.69 29.47
C VAL A 230 13.85 -5.58 29.81
N LYS A 231 14.25 -6.02 31.01
CA LYS A 231 15.68 -6.10 31.40
C LYS A 231 16.46 -7.08 30.54
N GLU A 232 15.89 -8.26 30.27
CA GLU A 232 16.50 -9.28 29.41
C GLU A 232 16.71 -8.74 27.99
N ILE A 233 15.72 -8.03 27.44
CA ILE A 233 15.83 -7.37 26.13
C ILE A 233 16.98 -6.35 26.15
N LYS A 234 17.06 -5.47 27.14
CA LYS A 234 18.16 -4.50 27.26
C LYS A 234 19.52 -5.21 27.26
N GLN A 235 19.67 -6.26 28.06
CA GLN A 235 20.91 -7.04 28.12
C GLN A 235 21.27 -7.67 26.76
N THR A 236 20.29 -8.26 26.08
CA THR A 236 20.51 -8.88 24.76
C THR A 236 20.95 -7.85 23.72
N ILE A 237 20.31 -6.67 23.70
CA ILE A 237 20.69 -5.56 22.83
C ILE A 237 22.14 -5.14 23.10
N HIS A 238 22.50 -4.93 24.37
CA HIS A 238 23.86 -4.54 24.74
C HIS A 238 24.91 -5.58 24.38
N ILE A 239 24.61 -6.87 24.61
CA ILE A 239 25.53 -7.96 24.25
C ILE A 239 25.76 -8.00 22.74
N LYS A 240 24.69 -7.83 21.94
CA LYS A 240 24.74 -8.01 20.48
C LYS A 240 25.29 -6.77 19.75
N TYR A 241 24.93 -5.57 20.19
CA TYR A 241 25.19 -4.33 19.45
C TYR A 241 26.11 -3.36 20.19
N GLY A 242 26.45 -3.64 21.47
CA GLY A 242 27.21 -2.73 22.31
C GLY A 242 26.48 -1.39 22.48
N ASN A 243 27.23 -0.28 22.41
CA ASN A 243 26.68 1.08 22.49
C ASN A 243 26.46 1.70 21.08
N ASN A 244 26.50 0.91 20.01
CA ASN A 244 26.47 1.41 18.64
C ASN A 244 25.05 1.60 18.06
N PHE A 245 24.01 1.24 18.80
CA PHE A 245 22.64 1.46 18.34
C PHE A 245 22.16 2.85 18.77
N LYS A 246 21.41 3.51 17.87
CA LYS A 246 20.97 4.90 18.08
C LYS A 246 19.51 5.02 18.48
N TYR A 247 18.67 4.03 18.15
CA TYR A 247 17.23 4.12 18.33
C TYR A 247 16.61 2.76 18.60
N HIS A 248 15.58 2.75 19.44
CA HIS A 248 14.71 1.62 19.67
C HIS A 248 13.31 1.92 19.12
N LEU A 249 12.76 1.03 18.31
CA LEU A 249 11.36 1.09 17.89
C LEU A 249 10.60 0.03 18.66
N LEU A 250 9.64 0.45 19.49
CA LEU A 250 8.80 -0.45 20.27
C LEU A 250 7.35 -0.31 19.86
N ARG A 251 6.73 -1.45 19.57
CA ARG A 251 5.29 -1.54 19.36
C ARG A 251 4.62 -1.85 20.69
N VAL A 252 3.83 -0.89 21.20
CA VAL A 252 3.03 -1.07 22.41
C VAL A 252 1.71 -1.80 22.10
N HIS A 253 1.08 -2.34 23.15
CA HIS A 253 -0.21 -3.02 23.03
C HIS A 253 -1.33 -2.07 22.60
N THR A 254 -2.35 -2.62 21.97
CA THR A 254 -3.59 -1.90 21.66
C THR A 254 -4.45 -1.65 22.90
N ASN A 255 -4.26 -2.45 23.96
CA ASN A 255 -4.90 -2.24 25.26
C ASN A 255 -4.20 -1.10 26.02
N VAL A 256 -4.97 -0.10 26.46
CA VAL A 256 -4.44 1.10 27.14
C VAL A 256 -3.72 0.74 28.43
N CYS A 257 -4.24 -0.19 29.23
CA CYS A 257 -3.60 -0.61 30.49
C CYS A 257 -2.25 -1.27 30.25
N ASP A 258 -2.17 -2.20 29.30
CA ASP A 258 -0.94 -2.91 28.97
C ASP A 258 0.10 -1.98 28.33
N SER A 259 -0.34 -1.02 27.51
CA SER A 259 0.51 0.05 26.98
C SER A 259 1.13 0.89 28.09
N TYR A 260 0.34 1.31 29.06
CA TYR A 260 0.83 2.10 30.21
C TYR A 260 1.86 1.33 31.03
N ILE A 261 1.58 0.05 31.35
CA ILE A 261 2.52 -0.80 32.11
C ILE A 261 3.81 -1.00 31.32
N THR A 262 3.70 -1.29 30.02
CA THR A 262 4.86 -1.46 29.12
C THR A 262 5.73 -0.20 29.10
N MET A 263 5.14 0.97 28.87
CA MET A 263 5.87 2.24 28.85
C MET A 263 6.55 2.53 30.18
N LYS A 264 5.87 2.28 31.32
CA LYS A 264 6.45 2.42 32.64
C LYS A 264 7.65 1.50 32.85
N ASN A 265 7.56 0.24 32.42
CA ASN A 265 8.65 -0.72 32.52
C ASN A 265 9.85 -0.32 31.66
N ILE A 266 9.61 0.16 30.44
CA ILE A 266 10.62 0.65 29.52
C ILE A 266 11.38 1.82 30.17
N ASN A 267 10.65 2.84 30.63
CA ASN A 267 11.23 4.03 31.27
C ASN A 267 12.02 3.70 32.55
N ASN A 268 11.68 2.60 33.24
CA ASN A 268 12.39 2.15 34.42
C ASN A 268 13.69 1.36 34.11
N VAL A 269 13.81 0.81 32.91
CA VAL A 269 14.93 -0.09 32.54
C VAL A 269 15.93 0.59 31.62
N PHE A 270 15.46 1.46 30.73
CA PHE A 270 16.31 2.20 29.81
C PHE A 270 16.61 3.60 30.34
N ASP A 271 17.81 4.08 30.10
CA ASP A 271 18.27 5.37 30.56
C ASP A 271 17.81 6.50 29.62
N ASP A 272 17.92 7.77 30.09
CA ASP A 272 17.51 8.95 29.30
C ASP A 272 18.30 9.12 27.98
N ASP A 273 19.49 8.51 27.89
CA ASP A 273 20.31 8.50 26.68
C ASP A 273 19.81 7.51 25.61
N ASP A 274 18.95 6.54 26.00
CA ASP A 274 18.32 5.59 25.10
C ASP A 274 17.12 6.27 24.39
N LYS A 275 17.24 6.56 23.10
CA LYS A 275 16.16 7.22 22.33
C LYS A 275 15.15 6.20 21.85
N PHE A 276 13.91 6.37 22.29
CA PHE A 276 12.76 5.55 21.85
C PHE A 276 11.91 6.27 20.83
N LEU A 277 11.51 5.52 19.78
CA LEU A 277 10.43 5.89 18.88
C LEU A 277 9.24 4.97 19.20
N VAL A 278 8.15 5.55 19.68
CA VAL A 278 6.90 4.86 20.04
C VAL A 278 5.86 5.04 18.93
#